data_8aa9767a3584f147b97d935cbaf34dd9
#
_entry.id   8aa9767a3584f147b97d935cbaf34dd9
#
_cell.length_a   1.000
_cell.length_b   1.000
_cell.length_c   1.000
_cell.angle_alpha   90.00
_cell.angle_beta   90.00
_cell.angle_gamma   90.00
#
_symmetry.space_group_name_H-M   'P 1'
#
loop_
_entity.id
_entity.type
_entity.pdbx_description
1 polymer ?
#
loop_
_entity_poly.entity_id
_entity_poly.type
_entity_poly.pdbx_seq_one_letter_code
_entity_poly.pdbx_strand_id
1 'polypeptide(L)'
;MLDPLITISANHVSATSGTAITPVTITNRGDAVSYYLISPAISNGLSFNTKTGTISGAPIVASDSVTYTVTAVGHRGQDTATVVITVGVGTTNLALRKHATQSSTYIHAVFTVAGYAVDGNTNGKLSNRSIAITEHEQGAWWQVDLGGQKNIKQIIIYNRTDCCINRLSNYQVSISNKADFNTHIYQQDFHVAPNPRKIIQLDASGKQGRYVKIQLLDNDYLSLAEVQVMGVDPLHFAEVDYSSAQNDFNGFHSSPNYANKRAFAALKADGSIMAWGVPNYGGASAPSDSGYTKIYSNGYAFAALKANGSIAAWGSSSHGGTGAPSGNGYTKIYSTYGAFAALKTDGSIVAWGGAGSIGAPSGNGYIKIYSNGYAFAALKANGSITAWGYVGTGAPSGSGYTKIYSNGYAFAALKVDGSIAAWGSSMTGGTGAPSGNSYTKIYSTNGAFAALKVDGSIAAWGNSGHGGTGAPSGNSYTKIYSTNGAFAVLKADGSIAAWGGSGYGGTGAPSGRGYTKIYSNGYAFAALKADGSITTWGNSGSGGTNAPSAPTDKGYIKIYSTGRAFAALKADGSITSWGDLKNLRSNGNKPINAPTDKGYIKIYSNALAFSAVKSDGSIRTWGNSEFEALVHH
;
A
#
# COMPACT_ATOMS: atom_id res chain seq x y z
N MET A 1 4.11 3.82 48.79
CA MET A 1 4.15 2.92 47.64
C MET A 1 3.27 3.57 46.58
N LEU A 2 3.89 4.03 45.55
CA LEU A 2 3.29 4.86 44.52
C LEU A 2 2.94 3.98 43.33
N ASP A 3 1.80 4.21 42.67
CA ASP A 3 1.47 3.62 41.38
C ASP A 3 2.55 3.94 40.33
N PRO A 4 2.60 3.27 39.18
CA PRO A 4 3.43 3.72 38.06
C PRO A 4 3.23 5.22 37.83
N LEU A 5 4.31 5.95 37.57
CA LEU A 5 4.26 7.39 37.26
C LEU A 5 5.05 7.59 35.96
N ILE A 6 4.35 7.67 34.84
CA ILE A 6 4.99 7.72 33.53
C ILE A 6 4.98 9.12 32.91
N THR A 7 6.04 9.41 32.18
CA THR A 7 6.16 10.56 31.29
C THR A 7 6.56 10.11 29.90
N ILE A 8 6.13 10.83 28.86
CA ILE A 8 6.42 10.53 27.47
C ILE A 8 7.45 11.53 26.90
N SER A 9 8.39 11.04 26.09
CA SER A 9 9.46 11.87 25.53
C SER A 9 8.99 12.97 24.58
N ALA A 10 7.82 12.78 23.94
CA ALA A 10 7.18 13.77 23.08
C ALA A 10 5.66 13.59 23.14
N ASN A 11 4.92 14.66 23.36
CA ASN A 11 3.45 14.68 23.34
C ASN A 11 2.87 14.97 21.95
N HIS A 12 3.70 15.47 21.02
CA HIS A 12 3.38 15.68 19.61
C HIS A 12 4.52 15.18 18.71
N VAL A 13 4.18 14.39 17.68
CA VAL A 13 5.10 13.90 16.67
C VAL A 13 4.54 14.26 15.29
N SER A 14 5.26 15.10 14.56
CA SER A 14 5.02 15.35 13.13
C SER A 14 5.92 14.42 12.35
N ALA A 15 5.35 13.37 11.79
CA ALA A 15 6.03 12.37 10.98
C ALA A 15 5.80 12.59 9.49
N THR A 16 6.66 12.00 8.67
CA THR A 16 6.52 11.98 7.21
C THR A 16 6.39 10.53 6.76
N SER A 17 5.44 10.23 5.88
CA SER A 17 5.28 8.88 5.34
C SER A 17 6.58 8.40 4.67
N GLY A 18 6.96 7.16 4.93
CA GLY A 18 8.20 6.55 4.46
C GLY A 18 9.46 6.89 5.27
N THR A 19 9.39 7.80 6.24
CA THR A 19 10.54 8.18 7.09
C THR A 19 10.35 7.67 8.50
N ALA A 20 11.37 7.01 9.07
CA ALA A 20 11.31 6.54 10.45
C ALA A 20 11.17 7.73 11.42
N ILE A 21 10.28 7.59 12.40
CA ILE A 21 10.15 8.58 13.48
C ILE A 21 11.29 8.43 14.48
N THR A 22 11.65 9.52 15.14
CA THR A 22 12.42 9.42 16.39
C THR A 22 11.59 8.62 17.37
N PRO A 23 12.13 7.54 18.00
CA PRO A 23 11.37 6.74 18.94
C PRO A 23 10.79 7.57 20.07
N VAL A 24 9.49 7.42 20.31
CA VAL A 24 8.80 8.02 21.44
C VAL A 24 8.93 7.06 22.61
N THR A 25 9.63 7.45 23.65
CA THR A 25 9.96 6.61 24.81
C THR A 25 9.16 7.00 26.04
N ILE A 26 8.93 6.02 26.92
CA ILE A 26 8.29 6.21 28.21
C ILE A 26 9.35 6.15 29.31
N THR A 27 9.31 7.11 30.21
CA THR A 27 10.10 7.10 31.46
C THR A 27 9.16 6.89 32.62
N ASN A 28 9.41 5.88 33.43
CA ASN A 28 8.66 5.62 34.66
C ASN A 28 9.49 6.05 35.89
N ARG A 29 8.89 6.84 36.80
CA ARG A 29 9.46 7.29 38.08
C ARG A 29 8.71 6.74 39.27
N GLY A 30 7.66 5.94 39.06
CA GLY A 30 6.89 5.26 40.09
C GLY A 30 7.30 3.80 40.27
N ASP A 31 6.37 2.99 40.72
CA ASP A 31 6.56 1.55 40.92
C ASP A 31 6.79 0.80 39.64
N ALA A 32 7.31 -0.41 39.70
CA ALA A 32 7.65 -1.24 38.56
C ALA A 32 6.43 -1.52 37.66
N VAL A 33 6.61 -1.32 36.34
CA VAL A 33 5.60 -1.61 35.32
C VAL A 33 5.73 -3.06 34.86
N SER A 34 4.63 -3.77 34.84
CA SER A 34 4.56 -5.15 34.38
C SER A 34 4.50 -5.21 32.85
N TYR A 35 3.70 -4.34 32.24
CA TYR A 35 3.57 -4.20 30.78
C TYR A 35 2.92 -2.87 30.42
N TYR A 36 3.03 -2.53 29.14
CA TYR A 36 2.40 -1.33 28.57
C TYR A 36 1.34 -1.71 27.56
N LEU A 37 0.26 -0.91 27.49
CA LEU A 37 -0.81 -0.97 26.49
C LEU A 37 -0.83 0.32 25.68
N ILE A 38 -1.40 0.27 24.50
CA ILE A 38 -1.63 1.46 23.66
C ILE A 38 -3.04 1.44 23.06
N SER A 39 -3.71 2.58 23.10
CA SER A 39 -5.04 2.76 22.50
C SER A 39 -5.10 4.11 21.77
N PRO A 40 -5.66 4.15 20.53
CA PRO A 40 -6.06 3.01 19.70
C PRO A 40 -4.87 2.12 19.31
N ALA A 41 -5.15 0.92 18.81
CA ALA A 41 -4.11 0.00 18.36
C ALA A 41 -3.22 0.67 17.30
N ILE A 42 -1.91 0.60 17.49
CA ILE A 42 -0.96 1.23 16.58
C ILE A 42 -0.90 0.49 15.24
N SER A 43 -0.80 1.24 14.16
CA SER A 43 -0.81 0.75 12.78
C SER A 43 0.01 1.68 11.88
N ASN A 44 -0.16 1.60 10.57
CA ASN A 44 0.45 2.51 9.60
C ASN A 44 2.00 2.46 9.61
N GLY A 45 2.60 1.26 9.77
CA GLY A 45 4.06 1.12 9.77
C GLY A 45 4.75 1.52 11.08
N LEU A 46 4.00 2.02 12.05
CA LEU A 46 4.47 2.21 13.41
C LEU A 46 4.33 0.92 14.21
N SER A 47 5.15 0.75 15.22
CA SER A 47 5.19 -0.38 16.13
C SER A 47 5.20 0.10 17.58
N PHE A 48 4.62 -0.71 18.47
CA PHE A 48 4.59 -0.47 19.89
C PHE A 48 5.23 -1.64 20.65
N ASN A 49 6.14 -1.33 21.53
CA ASN A 49 6.79 -2.32 22.37
C ASN A 49 6.08 -2.41 23.73
N THR A 50 5.39 -3.52 23.99
CA THR A 50 4.61 -3.73 25.22
C THR A 50 5.45 -3.89 26.49
N LYS A 51 6.78 -4.07 26.38
CA LYS A 51 7.70 -4.16 27.53
C LYS A 51 8.28 -2.80 27.92
N THR A 52 8.47 -1.90 26.95
CA THR A 52 9.12 -0.60 27.18
C THR A 52 8.20 0.59 27.00
N GLY A 53 6.99 0.40 26.45
CA GLY A 53 6.09 1.48 26.09
C GLY A 53 6.54 2.32 24.87
N THR A 54 7.61 1.90 24.20
CA THR A 54 8.21 2.67 23.09
C THR A 54 7.39 2.56 21.82
N ILE A 55 7.13 3.70 21.17
CA ILE A 55 6.57 3.80 19.82
C ILE A 55 7.71 4.09 18.85
N SER A 56 7.83 3.31 17.77
CA SER A 56 8.86 3.47 16.75
C SER A 56 8.37 2.99 15.38
N GLY A 57 9.19 3.13 14.35
CA GLY A 57 8.88 2.68 12.98
C GLY A 57 8.83 3.81 11.98
N ALA A 58 8.47 3.49 10.74
CA ALA A 58 8.29 4.44 9.64
C ALA A 58 6.83 4.39 9.18
N PRO A 59 6.04 5.45 9.39
CA PRO A 59 4.66 5.47 8.92
C PRO A 59 4.61 5.34 7.40
N ILE A 60 3.67 4.54 6.88
CA ILE A 60 3.60 4.18 5.47
C ILE A 60 2.73 5.17 4.69
N VAL A 61 1.65 5.66 5.31
CA VAL A 61 0.64 6.52 4.67
C VAL A 61 0.42 7.77 5.53
N ALA A 62 0.22 8.92 4.87
CA ALA A 62 -0.21 10.14 5.55
C ALA A 62 -1.54 9.92 6.28
N SER A 63 -1.66 10.47 7.47
CA SER A 63 -2.87 10.40 8.27
C SER A 63 -3.07 11.69 9.05
N ASP A 64 -4.31 12.03 9.31
CA ASP A 64 -4.65 13.08 10.26
C ASP A 64 -4.10 12.76 11.65
N SER A 65 -4.12 13.75 12.52
CA SER A 65 -3.66 13.62 13.89
C SER A 65 -4.42 12.51 14.63
N VAL A 66 -3.68 11.50 15.08
CA VAL A 66 -4.21 10.42 15.93
C VAL A 66 -3.61 10.56 17.32
N THR A 67 -4.48 10.64 18.32
CA THR A 67 -4.06 10.64 19.72
C THR A 67 -3.95 9.20 20.22
N TYR A 68 -2.76 8.79 20.62
CA TYR A 68 -2.48 7.51 21.26
C TYR A 68 -2.33 7.69 22.75
N THR A 69 -3.01 6.85 23.54
CA THR A 69 -2.84 6.76 24.98
C THR A 69 -2.01 5.53 25.30
N VAL A 70 -0.85 5.73 25.91
CA VAL A 70 -0.01 4.65 26.46
C VAL A 70 -0.37 4.49 27.91
N THR A 71 -0.71 3.26 28.33
CA THR A 71 -1.03 2.90 29.72
C THR A 71 0.07 1.99 30.27
N ALA A 72 0.69 2.39 31.34
CA ALA A 72 1.60 1.56 32.13
C ALA A 72 0.81 0.81 33.19
N VAL A 73 0.89 -0.51 33.20
CA VAL A 73 0.18 -1.37 34.16
C VAL A 73 1.21 -1.98 35.12
N GLY A 74 1.08 -1.66 36.38
CA GLY A 74 1.87 -2.22 37.50
C GLY A 74 1.06 -3.22 38.34
N HIS A 75 1.67 -3.73 39.40
CA HIS A 75 1.02 -4.72 40.26
C HIS A 75 -0.16 -4.15 41.07
N ARG A 76 -0.23 -2.84 41.29
CA ARG A 76 -1.21 -2.19 42.18
C ARG A 76 -2.00 -1.06 41.56
N GLY A 77 -1.62 -0.60 40.36
CA GLY A 77 -2.29 0.48 39.68
C GLY A 77 -1.77 0.68 38.27
N GLN A 78 -2.24 1.73 37.61
CA GLN A 78 -1.84 2.10 36.28
C GLN A 78 -1.73 3.62 36.14
N ASP A 79 -0.91 4.07 35.18
CA ASP A 79 -0.79 5.47 34.80
C ASP A 79 -0.79 5.60 33.27
N THR A 80 -1.15 6.77 32.76
CA THR A 80 -1.31 7.00 31.33
C THR A 80 -0.56 8.24 30.85
N ALA A 81 -0.02 8.15 29.64
CA ALA A 81 0.53 9.29 28.91
C ALA A 81 0.00 9.31 27.49
N THR A 82 -0.17 10.49 26.89
CA THR A 82 -0.69 10.66 25.55
C THR A 82 0.33 11.23 24.58
N VAL A 83 0.28 10.76 23.33
CA VAL A 83 1.01 11.35 22.20
C VAL A 83 0.10 11.53 21.02
N VAL A 84 0.18 12.68 20.37
CA VAL A 84 -0.50 12.97 19.11
C VAL A 84 0.50 12.75 17.98
N ILE A 85 0.21 11.84 17.06
CA ILE A 85 1.04 11.59 15.88
C ILE A 85 0.28 12.04 14.64
N THR A 86 0.87 12.96 13.87
CA THR A 86 0.39 13.41 12.57
C THR A 86 1.38 12.94 11.51
N VAL A 87 0.90 12.31 10.44
CA VAL A 87 1.76 11.84 9.35
C VAL A 87 1.48 12.64 8.10
N GLY A 88 2.39 13.52 7.72
CA GLY A 88 2.36 14.24 6.45
C GLY A 88 2.79 13.36 5.27
N VAL A 89 2.41 13.77 4.05
CA VAL A 89 2.91 13.14 2.81
C VAL A 89 4.37 13.53 2.62
N GLY A 90 5.23 12.54 2.38
CA GLY A 90 6.62 12.80 2.00
C GLY A 90 6.70 13.56 0.68
N THR A 91 7.52 14.61 0.63
CA THR A 91 7.85 15.27 -0.65
C THR A 91 8.99 14.54 -1.33
N THR A 92 8.89 14.37 -2.65
CA THR A 92 9.96 13.85 -3.51
C THR A 92 10.45 14.95 -4.44
N ASN A 93 11.68 14.81 -4.97
CA ASN A 93 12.17 15.73 -6.00
C ASN A 93 11.49 15.39 -7.34
N LEU A 94 10.46 16.17 -7.69
CA LEU A 94 9.66 16.02 -8.91
C LEU A 94 10.43 16.39 -10.18
N ALA A 95 11.53 17.15 -10.05
CA ALA A 95 12.37 17.59 -11.17
C ALA A 95 13.47 16.60 -11.54
N LEU A 96 13.79 15.63 -10.67
CA LEU A 96 14.92 14.72 -10.86
C LEU A 96 14.84 14.01 -12.22
N ARG A 97 15.88 14.25 -13.06
CA ARG A 97 16.02 13.68 -14.43
C ARG A 97 14.85 13.98 -15.36
N LYS A 98 14.10 15.05 -15.12
CA LYS A 98 13.05 15.53 -16.02
C LYS A 98 13.65 16.30 -17.19
N HIS A 99 12.86 16.46 -18.25
CA HIS A 99 13.26 17.24 -19.40
C HIS A 99 13.40 18.72 -19.02
N ALA A 100 14.62 19.26 -19.13
CA ALA A 100 14.92 20.66 -18.90
C ALA A 100 15.45 21.31 -20.15
N THR A 101 15.16 22.58 -20.33
CA THR A 101 15.63 23.45 -21.41
C THR A 101 16.17 24.76 -20.86
N GLN A 102 16.99 25.44 -21.63
CA GLN A 102 17.54 26.75 -21.27
C GLN A 102 17.65 27.66 -22.52
N SER A 103 17.72 28.96 -22.31
CA SER A 103 17.73 29.97 -23.39
C SER A 103 18.87 29.76 -24.38
N SER A 104 20.06 29.44 -23.87
CA SER A 104 21.27 29.15 -24.65
C SER A 104 22.14 28.14 -23.88
N THR A 105 23.23 27.66 -24.49
CA THR A 105 24.17 26.76 -23.81
C THR A 105 25.60 27.28 -23.97
N TYR A 106 26.31 27.47 -22.86
CA TYR A 106 27.68 27.90 -22.84
C TYR A 106 28.61 26.93 -23.57
N ILE A 107 29.16 27.37 -24.71
CA ILE A 107 29.91 26.49 -25.63
C ILE A 107 31.38 26.29 -25.27
N HIS A 108 31.96 27.14 -24.42
CA HIS A 108 33.38 27.11 -24.03
C HIS A 108 33.68 26.07 -22.93
N ALA A 109 32.68 25.36 -22.43
CA ALA A 109 32.86 24.23 -21.52
C ALA A 109 31.97 23.05 -21.97
N VAL A 110 32.51 21.86 -21.89
CA VAL A 110 31.75 20.62 -22.12
C VAL A 110 30.95 20.34 -20.86
N PHE A 111 29.68 19.88 -21.00
CA PHE A 111 28.78 19.53 -19.88
C PHE A 111 28.12 20.74 -19.18
N THR A 112 27.44 21.60 -19.96
CA THR A 112 26.72 22.78 -19.47
C THR A 112 25.24 22.83 -19.90
N VAL A 113 24.69 21.68 -20.35
CA VAL A 113 23.30 21.58 -20.82
C VAL A 113 22.30 21.58 -19.67
N ALA A 114 21.08 22.03 -19.95
CA ALA A 114 20.01 22.20 -18.97
C ALA A 114 19.75 20.99 -18.06
N GLY A 115 19.91 19.77 -18.57
CA GLY A 115 19.67 18.53 -17.84
C GLY A 115 20.61 18.29 -16.65
N TYR A 116 21.75 18.97 -16.58
CA TYR A 116 22.65 18.86 -15.43
C TYR A 116 22.11 19.54 -14.17
N ALA A 117 21.19 20.49 -14.30
CA ALA A 117 20.54 21.09 -13.13
C ALA A 117 19.38 20.26 -12.56
N VAL A 118 19.18 19.02 -13.04
CA VAL A 118 18.17 18.06 -12.53
C VAL A 118 18.70 16.63 -12.49
N ASP A 119 20.01 16.43 -12.45
CA ASP A 119 20.64 15.10 -12.45
C ASP A 119 20.77 14.48 -11.03
N GLY A 120 20.48 15.26 -9.99
CA GLY A 120 20.57 14.90 -8.57
C GLY A 120 21.91 15.26 -7.92
N ASN A 121 22.86 15.84 -8.67
CA ASN A 121 24.16 16.22 -8.16
C ASN A 121 24.17 17.69 -7.69
N THR A 122 24.14 17.91 -6.39
CA THR A 122 24.13 19.25 -5.79
C THR A 122 25.50 19.91 -5.68
N ASN A 123 26.56 19.31 -6.24
CA ASN A 123 27.91 19.84 -6.15
C ASN A 123 28.12 20.98 -7.15
N GLY A 124 28.28 22.19 -6.64
CA GLY A 124 28.41 23.42 -7.42
C GLY A 124 29.76 23.65 -8.09
N LYS A 125 30.70 22.69 -8.17
CA LYS A 125 32.00 22.85 -8.84
C LYS A 125 31.90 22.39 -10.28
N LEU A 126 32.31 23.25 -11.23
CA LEU A 126 32.30 22.95 -12.67
C LEU A 126 33.13 21.71 -13.02
N SER A 127 34.20 21.44 -12.26
CA SER A 127 35.02 20.23 -12.43
C SER A 127 34.24 18.90 -12.28
N ASN A 128 33.08 18.92 -11.59
CA ASN A 128 32.22 17.74 -11.42
C ASN A 128 31.27 17.52 -12.61
N ARG A 129 31.32 18.35 -13.64
CA ARG A 129 30.57 18.21 -14.90
C ARG A 129 29.07 18.09 -14.72
N SER A 130 28.49 18.85 -13.79
CA SER A 130 27.08 18.78 -13.41
C SER A 130 26.57 20.19 -13.10
N ILE A 131 26.74 21.13 -14.04
CA ILE A 131 26.24 22.50 -13.92
C ILE A 131 25.63 22.91 -15.25
N ALA A 132 24.37 23.36 -15.24
CA ALA A 132 23.76 24.04 -16.39
C ALA A 132 24.26 25.49 -16.47
N ILE A 133 24.71 25.92 -17.64
CA ILE A 133 25.21 27.29 -17.86
C ILE A 133 24.71 27.80 -19.22
N THR A 134 24.11 29.02 -19.24
CA THR A 134 23.75 29.73 -20.48
C THR A 134 24.91 30.56 -21.00
N GLU A 135 24.78 31.10 -22.21
CA GLU A 135 25.63 32.20 -22.66
C GLU A 135 25.32 33.49 -21.87
N HIS A 136 26.15 34.52 -22.06
CA HIS A 136 25.95 35.85 -21.49
C HIS A 136 24.86 36.57 -22.29
N GLU A 137 23.69 36.69 -21.70
CA GLU A 137 22.54 37.28 -22.39
C GLU A 137 21.56 37.94 -21.42
N GLN A 138 20.78 38.88 -21.92
CA GLN A 138 19.74 39.55 -21.15
C GLN A 138 18.60 38.56 -20.87
N GLY A 139 18.28 38.39 -19.57
CA GLY A 139 17.16 37.56 -19.17
C GLY A 139 17.35 36.05 -19.42
N ALA A 140 18.60 35.58 -19.36
CA ALA A 140 18.95 34.17 -19.46
C ALA A 140 18.03 33.30 -18.60
N TRP A 141 17.52 32.19 -19.11
CA TRP A 141 16.57 31.35 -18.38
C TRP A 141 16.88 29.87 -18.49
N TRP A 142 16.40 29.15 -17.49
CA TRP A 142 16.33 27.69 -17.41
C TRP A 142 14.94 27.28 -16.97
N GLN A 143 14.40 26.18 -17.52
CA GLN A 143 13.12 25.62 -17.10
C GLN A 143 13.11 24.11 -17.16
N VAL A 144 12.24 23.50 -16.31
CA VAL A 144 11.97 22.06 -16.28
C VAL A 144 10.48 21.77 -16.50
N ASP A 145 10.20 20.74 -17.29
CA ASP A 145 8.85 20.14 -17.44
C ASP A 145 8.72 18.95 -16.47
N LEU A 146 7.85 19.05 -15.48
CA LEU A 146 7.59 17.98 -14.50
C LEU A 146 6.81 16.80 -15.11
N GLY A 147 6.46 16.86 -16.40
CA GLY A 147 5.74 15.82 -17.13
C GLY A 147 4.23 15.81 -16.90
N GLY A 148 3.70 16.75 -16.12
CA GLY A 148 2.30 16.92 -15.79
C GLY A 148 2.13 17.89 -14.64
N GLN A 149 0.90 18.28 -14.34
CA GLN A 149 0.60 19.15 -13.21
C GLN A 149 0.91 18.41 -11.89
N LYS A 150 1.74 19.02 -11.02
CA LYS A 150 2.20 18.47 -9.75
C LYS A 150 1.91 19.42 -8.61
N ASN A 151 1.74 18.91 -7.40
CA ASN A 151 1.60 19.74 -6.20
C ASN A 151 2.99 20.05 -5.63
N ILE A 152 3.52 21.23 -5.98
CA ILE A 152 4.83 21.71 -5.60
C ILE A 152 4.75 22.36 -4.21
N LYS A 153 5.57 21.90 -3.28
CA LYS A 153 5.63 22.41 -1.90
C LYS A 153 6.84 23.29 -1.65
N GLN A 154 7.94 23.01 -2.34
CA GLN A 154 9.22 23.69 -2.11
C GLN A 154 10.05 23.63 -3.37
N ILE A 155 10.82 24.68 -3.65
CA ILE A 155 11.86 24.71 -4.68
C ILE A 155 13.20 24.96 -3.99
N ILE A 156 14.23 24.16 -4.32
CA ILE A 156 15.58 24.30 -3.79
C ILE A 156 16.51 24.54 -4.97
N ILE A 157 17.22 25.68 -4.96
CA ILE A 157 18.14 26.08 -6.01
C ILE A 157 19.56 26.02 -5.45
N TYR A 158 20.41 25.19 -6.05
CA TYR A 158 21.85 25.13 -5.73
C TYR A 158 22.64 25.91 -6.75
N ASN A 159 23.47 26.82 -6.25
CA ASN A 159 24.30 27.69 -7.05
C ASN A 159 25.65 27.04 -7.38
N ARG A 160 26.33 27.57 -8.37
CA ARG A 160 27.75 27.32 -8.61
C ARG A 160 28.59 27.82 -7.43
N THR A 161 29.61 27.04 -6.99
CA THR A 161 30.38 27.33 -5.77
C THR A 161 31.89 27.52 -5.98
N ASP A 162 32.44 27.15 -7.13
CA ASP A 162 33.86 27.26 -7.43
C ASP A 162 34.26 28.64 -7.97
N CYS A 163 33.32 29.37 -8.56
CA CYS A 163 33.45 30.78 -8.93
C CYS A 163 32.06 31.41 -9.14
N CYS A 164 32.07 32.69 -9.44
CA CYS A 164 30.99 33.38 -10.15
C CYS A 164 29.61 33.29 -9.43
N ILE A 165 29.61 33.21 -8.11
CA ILE A 165 28.40 33.04 -7.26
C ILE A 165 27.38 34.14 -7.54
N ASN A 166 27.86 35.40 -7.81
CA ASN A 166 26.98 36.55 -8.00
C ASN A 166 26.23 36.55 -9.34
N ARG A 167 26.51 35.63 -10.27
CA ARG A 167 25.72 35.48 -11.51
C ARG A 167 24.26 35.19 -11.25
N LEU A 168 23.94 34.58 -10.10
CA LEU A 168 22.56 34.28 -9.66
C LEU A 168 22.12 35.24 -8.54
N SER A 169 22.48 36.53 -8.60
CA SER A 169 22.16 37.54 -7.58
C SER A 169 20.82 38.25 -7.81
N ASN A 170 20.32 38.28 -9.04
CA ASN A 170 19.08 38.94 -9.41
C ASN A 170 18.28 38.06 -10.37
N TYR A 171 17.33 37.31 -9.84
CA TYR A 171 16.59 36.29 -10.62
C TYR A 171 15.15 36.16 -10.17
N GLN A 172 14.32 35.63 -11.05
CA GLN A 172 12.92 35.33 -10.84
C GLN A 172 12.68 33.81 -10.89
N VAL A 173 11.83 33.32 -10.01
CA VAL A 173 11.33 31.93 -10.03
C VAL A 173 9.84 31.95 -10.32
N SER A 174 9.44 31.17 -11.32
CA SER A 174 8.05 31.10 -11.77
C SER A 174 7.56 29.64 -11.87
N ILE A 175 6.27 29.45 -11.58
CA ILE A 175 5.55 28.18 -11.81
C ILE A 175 4.39 28.45 -12.76
N SER A 176 4.22 27.59 -13.77
CA SER A 176 3.12 27.68 -14.75
C SER A 176 2.59 26.30 -15.17
N ASN A 177 1.40 26.26 -15.72
CA ASN A 177 0.87 25.09 -16.43
C ASN A 177 1.17 25.09 -17.93
N LYS A 178 1.72 26.21 -18.43
CA LYS A 178 2.09 26.38 -19.85
C LYS A 178 3.59 26.63 -19.97
N ALA A 179 4.21 26.03 -20.98
CA ALA A 179 5.64 26.13 -21.24
C ALA A 179 6.08 27.57 -21.64
N ASP A 180 5.17 28.37 -22.18
CA ASP A 180 5.41 29.76 -22.57
C ASP A 180 5.38 30.76 -21.42
N PHE A 181 4.93 30.33 -20.24
CA PHE A 181 4.77 31.17 -19.04
C PHE A 181 3.92 32.44 -19.26
N ASN A 182 2.99 32.44 -20.21
CA ASN A 182 2.03 33.54 -20.41
C ASN A 182 1.05 33.69 -19.24
N THR A 183 0.97 32.69 -18.36
CA THR A 183 0.20 32.71 -17.12
C THR A 183 1.03 32.11 -16.00
N HIS A 184 1.05 32.77 -14.85
CA HIS A 184 1.82 32.32 -13.68
C HIS A 184 0.89 31.84 -12.57
N ILE A 185 1.26 30.73 -11.93
CA ILE A 185 0.63 30.21 -10.71
C ILE A 185 1.39 30.73 -9.49
N TYR A 186 2.70 30.94 -9.67
CA TYR A 186 3.61 31.54 -8.71
C TYR A 186 4.66 32.31 -9.48
N GLN A 187 5.07 33.46 -8.96
CA GLN A 187 6.17 34.25 -9.46
C GLN A 187 6.75 35.09 -8.32
N GLN A 188 8.06 35.07 -8.15
CA GLN A 188 8.75 35.84 -7.14
C GLN A 188 10.17 36.17 -7.58
N ASP A 189 10.61 37.42 -7.31
CA ASP A 189 11.95 37.92 -7.56
C ASP A 189 12.83 37.72 -6.34
N PHE A 190 14.11 37.45 -6.59
CA PHE A 190 15.15 37.27 -5.58
C PHE A 190 16.37 38.11 -5.94
N HIS A 191 16.88 38.87 -4.97
CA HIS A 191 17.96 39.83 -5.17
C HIS A 191 19.24 39.48 -4.37
N VAL A 192 19.37 38.20 -3.95
CA VAL A 192 20.53 37.69 -3.23
C VAL A 192 20.92 36.34 -3.79
N ALA A 193 22.21 36.20 -4.14
CA ALA A 193 22.74 34.92 -4.65
C ALA A 193 22.62 33.80 -3.62
N PRO A 194 22.13 32.61 -4.02
CA PRO A 194 22.17 31.41 -3.17
C PRO A 194 23.63 31.07 -2.78
N ASN A 195 23.86 30.73 -1.49
CA ASN A 195 25.20 30.33 -1.04
C ASN A 195 25.11 29.23 0.04
N PRO A 196 25.33 27.97 -0.27
CA PRO A 196 25.37 27.39 -1.62
C PRO A 196 23.98 27.19 -2.24
N ARG A 197 22.90 27.35 -1.45
CA ARG A 197 21.53 27.08 -1.89
C ARG A 197 20.52 28.10 -1.37
N LYS A 198 19.41 28.22 -2.10
CA LYS A 198 18.18 28.91 -1.67
C LYS A 198 17.05 27.90 -1.54
N ILE A 199 16.35 27.92 -0.43
CA ILE A 199 15.11 27.16 -0.21
C ILE A 199 13.95 28.14 -0.31
N ILE A 200 13.00 27.85 -1.20
CA ILE A 200 11.78 28.60 -1.42
C ILE A 200 10.63 27.72 -0.92
N GLN A 201 10.05 28.07 0.21
CA GLN A 201 8.85 27.42 0.73
C GLN A 201 7.63 28.04 0.08
N LEU A 202 6.77 27.21 -0.48
CA LEU A 202 5.45 27.60 -0.92
C LEU A 202 4.47 27.48 0.24
N ASP A 203 3.22 27.89 0.05
CA ASP A 203 2.21 27.77 1.10
C ASP A 203 1.95 26.28 1.48
N ALA A 204 1.31 26.06 2.62
CA ALA A 204 1.06 24.71 3.14
C ALA A 204 0.24 23.83 2.18
N SER A 205 -0.65 24.42 1.37
CA SER A 205 -1.41 23.74 0.33
C SER A 205 -0.54 23.36 -0.88
N GLY A 206 0.59 24.06 -1.09
CA GLY A 206 1.43 23.96 -2.28
C GLY A 206 0.86 24.69 -3.48
N LYS A 207 1.56 24.63 -4.61
CA LYS A 207 1.14 25.20 -5.89
C LYS A 207 0.98 24.10 -6.94
N GLN A 208 -0.14 24.08 -7.62
CA GLN A 208 -0.42 23.10 -8.68
C GLN A 208 0.19 23.60 -10.01
N GLY A 209 1.33 23.03 -10.43
CA GLY A 209 2.02 23.48 -11.64
C GLY A 209 2.76 22.36 -12.37
N ARG A 210 3.00 22.56 -13.69
CA ARG A 210 3.73 21.62 -14.55
C ARG A 210 5.15 22.08 -14.84
N TYR A 211 5.36 23.38 -15.04
CA TYR A 211 6.66 23.96 -15.41
C TYR A 211 7.19 24.82 -14.28
N VAL A 212 8.50 24.72 -14.04
CA VAL A 212 9.24 25.61 -13.14
C VAL A 212 10.34 26.29 -13.96
N LYS A 213 10.41 27.61 -13.91
CA LYS A 213 11.41 28.43 -14.60
C LYS A 213 12.21 29.28 -13.62
N ILE A 214 13.51 29.38 -13.86
CA ILE A 214 14.42 30.32 -13.24
C ILE A 214 14.95 31.22 -14.34
N GLN A 215 14.83 32.54 -14.19
CA GLN A 215 15.21 33.52 -15.18
C GLN A 215 16.00 34.67 -14.52
N LEU A 216 17.14 35.05 -15.08
CA LEU A 216 17.84 36.27 -14.66
C LEU A 216 17.04 37.51 -15.02
N LEU A 217 17.07 38.51 -14.16
CA LEU A 217 16.49 39.83 -14.42
C LEU A 217 17.53 40.77 -15.07
N ASP A 218 18.80 40.36 -15.03
CA ASP A 218 19.97 41.10 -15.54
C ASP A 218 20.56 40.45 -16.80
N ASN A 219 21.60 41.04 -17.33
CA ASN A 219 22.40 40.57 -18.44
C ASN A 219 23.66 39.85 -17.90
N ASP A 220 23.59 38.51 -17.73
CA ASP A 220 24.71 37.68 -17.26
C ASP A 220 24.51 36.20 -17.72
N TYR A 221 25.45 35.33 -17.37
CA TYR A 221 25.36 33.89 -17.50
C TYR A 221 24.48 33.30 -16.38
N LEU A 222 23.44 32.57 -16.69
CA LEU A 222 22.75 31.79 -15.68
C LEU A 222 23.54 30.50 -15.38
N SER A 223 23.90 30.28 -14.13
CA SER A 223 24.62 29.06 -13.69
C SER A 223 23.89 28.37 -12.56
N LEU A 224 23.50 27.10 -12.78
CA LEU A 224 22.72 26.28 -11.83
C LEU A 224 23.39 24.92 -11.61
N ALA A 225 23.75 24.60 -10.37
CA ALA A 225 24.28 23.29 -10.04
C ALA A 225 23.15 22.24 -9.97
N GLU A 226 22.05 22.56 -9.28
CA GLU A 226 20.88 21.68 -9.19
C GLU A 226 19.62 22.49 -8.85
N VAL A 227 18.50 22.09 -9.38
CA VAL A 227 17.17 22.60 -9.03
C VAL A 227 16.31 21.42 -8.61
N GLN A 228 15.95 21.39 -7.33
CA GLN A 228 15.04 20.40 -6.79
C GLN A 228 13.65 21.01 -6.63
N VAL A 229 12.66 20.38 -7.22
CA VAL A 229 11.26 20.77 -7.06
C VAL A 229 10.61 19.74 -6.13
N MET A 230 10.55 20.07 -4.85
CA MET A 230 10.02 19.18 -3.84
C MET A 230 8.50 19.28 -3.81
N GLY A 231 7.84 18.17 -3.95
CA GLY A 231 6.39 18.14 -3.97
C GLY A 231 5.84 16.74 -3.78
N VAL A 232 4.53 16.67 -3.87
CA VAL A 232 3.78 15.42 -3.79
C VAL A 232 3.41 15.02 -5.21
N ASP A 233 3.82 13.83 -5.62
CA ASP A 233 3.25 13.24 -6.83
C ASP A 233 1.79 12.87 -6.54
N PRO A 234 0.80 13.44 -7.25
CA PRO A 234 -0.60 13.29 -6.91
C PRO A 234 -1.17 11.88 -7.13
N LEU A 235 -0.38 10.93 -7.58
CA LEU A 235 -0.84 9.58 -7.84
C LEU A 235 -0.67 8.67 -6.60
N HIS A 236 -1.58 8.75 -5.64
CA HIS A 236 -1.80 7.67 -4.69
C HIS A 236 -2.69 6.62 -5.35
N PHE A 237 -2.09 5.50 -5.73
CA PHE A 237 -2.88 4.33 -6.12
C PHE A 237 -3.61 3.80 -4.89
N ALA A 238 -4.91 3.59 -5.01
CA ALA A 238 -5.62 2.78 -4.04
C ALA A 238 -4.91 1.42 -3.97
N GLU A 239 -4.48 1.05 -2.77
CA GLU A 239 -3.84 -0.24 -2.54
C GLU A 239 -4.82 -1.37 -2.86
N VAL A 240 -4.83 -1.77 -4.10
CA VAL A 240 -5.33 -3.06 -4.50
C VAL A 240 -4.10 -3.97 -4.57
N ASP A 241 -3.52 -4.24 -3.41
CA ASP A 241 -2.34 -5.08 -3.30
C ASP A 241 -2.78 -6.54 -3.16
N TYR A 242 -2.66 -7.31 -4.24
CA TYR A 242 -2.72 -8.77 -4.22
C TYR A 242 -1.45 -9.39 -3.65
N SER A 243 -0.48 -8.61 -3.20
CA SER A 243 0.70 -9.22 -2.61
C SER A 243 0.32 -9.88 -1.29
N SER A 244 0.53 -11.19 -1.24
CA SER A 244 0.52 -11.99 -0.01
C SER A 244 1.50 -11.48 1.07
N ALA A 245 2.18 -10.36 0.80
CA ALA A 245 3.23 -9.82 1.63
C ALA A 245 2.74 -9.12 2.89
N GLN A 246 1.53 -8.67 2.98
CA GLN A 246 1.06 -7.98 4.18
C GLN A 246 0.01 -8.72 4.99
N ASN A 247 -0.65 -9.64 4.45
CA ASN A 247 -1.56 -10.55 5.12
C ASN A 247 -1.88 -11.60 4.11
N ASP A 248 -1.70 -12.81 4.53
CA ASP A 248 -2.86 -13.57 4.36
C ASP A 248 -3.53 -13.22 3.02
N PHE A 249 -2.82 -13.42 1.88
CA PHE A 249 -3.52 -13.94 0.75
C PHE A 249 -4.07 -15.29 1.24
N ASN A 250 -4.92 -15.15 2.22
CA ASN A 250 -5.86 -16.15 2.58
C ASN A 250 -6.82 -16.14 1.42
N GLY A 251 -6.39 -16.72 0.32
CA GLY A 251 -7.11 -16.77 -0.89
C GLY A 251 -8.46 -16.05 -0.76
N PHE A 252 -8.61 -14.84 -1.12
CA PHE A 252 -9.85 -14.07 -1.18
C PHE A 252 -10.38 -13.34 0.08
N HIS A 253 -10.00 -13.61 1.34
CA HIS A 253 -11.08 -13.51 2.33
C HIS A 253 -10.83 -12.83 3.66
N SER A 254 -9.64 -12.36 3.98
CA SER A 254 -9.43 -11.53 5.17
C SER A 254 -9.16 -10.06 4.88
N SER A 255 -9.03 -9.71 3.61
CA SER A 255 -9.03 -8.30 3.21
C SER A 255 -10.47 -7.76 3.21
N PRO A 256 -10.72 -6.57 3.75
CA PRO A 256 -12.05 -5.96 3.66
C PRO A 256 -12.45 -5.57 2.22
N ASN A 257 -11.60 -5.82 1.26
CA ASN A 257 -11.78 -5.44 -0.15
C ASN A 257 -11.36 -6.56 -1.07
N TYR A 258 -12.24 -6.90 -2.00
CA TYR A 258 -11.89 -7.70 -3.18
C TYR A 258 -11.21 -6.81 -4.19
N ALA A 259 -10.11 -7.27 -4.75
CA ALA A 259 -9.50 -6.56 -5.84
C ALA A 259 -10.34 -6.62 -7.10
N ASN A 260 -10.38 -5.51 -7.81
CA ASN A 260 -11.01 -5.46 -9.12
C ASN A 260 -10.28 -6.39 -10.09
N LYS A 261 -11.03 -7.12 -10.90
CA LYS A 261 -10.46 -8.13 -11.80
C LYS A 261 -9.78 -7.55 -13.03
N ARG A 262 -10.28 -6.41 -13.54
CA ARG A 262 -9.94 -5.91 -14.87
C ARG A 262 -9.78 -4.40 -14.97
N ALA A 263 -9.74 -3.68 -13.82
CA ALA A 263 -9.57 -2.25 -13.79
C ALA A 263 -8.68 -1.82 -12.63
N PHE A 264 -8.12 -0.63 -12.76
CA PHE A 264 -7.37 0.06 -11.72
C PHE A 264 -8.04 1.40 -11.42
N ALA A 265 -7.86 1.88 -10.21
CA ALA A 265 -8.26 3.23 -9.81
C ALA A 265 -7.16 3.83 -8.92
N ALA A 266 -6.84 5.09 -9.16
CA ALA A 266 -5.86 5.84 -8.42
C ALA A 266 -6.49 7.08 -7.79
N LEU A 267 -6.14 7.33 -6.53
CA LEU A 267 -6.51 8.53 -5.79
C LEU A 267 -5.38 9.55 -5.92
N LYS A 268 -5.68 10.73 -6.42
CA LYS A 268 -4.74 11.84 -6.51
C LYS A 268 -4.66 12.61 -5.19
N ALA A 269 -3.62 13.42 -5.02
CA ALA A 269 -3.43 14.22 -3.80
C ALA A 269 -4.53 15.26 -3.55
N ASP A 270 -5.18 15.74 -4.60
CA ASP A 270 -6.34 16.65 -4.51
C ASP A 270 -7.64 15.91 -4.17
N GLY A 271 -7.58 14.59 -3.99
CA GLY A 271 -8.74 13.74 -3.75
C GLY A 271 -9.57 13.46 -5.00
N SER A 272 -9.13 13.82 -6.21
CA SER A 272 -9.75 13.35 -7.44
C SER A 272 -9.33 11.92 -7.78
N ILE A 273 -10.11 11.22 -8.61
CA ILE A 273 -9.89 9.83 -8.95
C ILE A 273 -9.60 9.69 -10.44
N MET A 274 -8.57 8.90 -10.76
CA MET A 274 -8.29 8.42 -12.10
C MET A 274 -8.55 6.92 -12.17
N ALA A 275 -9.23 6.45 -13.22
CA ALA A 275 -9.46 5.03 -13.42
C ALA A 275 -9.09 4.62 -14.86
N TRP A 276 -8.60 3.38 -15.03
CA TRP A 276 -8.26 2.80 -16.31
C TRP A 276 -8.46 1.28 -16.32
N GLY A 277 -8.53 0.69 -17.50
CA GLY A 277 -8.83 -0.73 -17.70
C GLY A 277 -10.19 -0.93 -18.37
N VAL A 278 -10.82 -2.07 -18.15
CA VAL A 278 -12.09 -2.43 -18.77
C VAL A 278 -13.23 -1.55 -18.25
N PRO A 279 -13.95 -0.79 -19.13
CA PRO A 279 -14.98 0.17 -18.72
C PRO A 279 -16.05 -0.42 -17.80
N ASN A 280 -16.61 -1.58 -18.14
CA ASN A 280 -17.66 -2.26 -17.36
C ASN A 280 -17.20 -2.78 -15.99
N TYR A 281 -15.88 -2.72 -15.72
CA TYR A 281 -15.29 -3.04 -14.43
C TYR A 281 -14.88 -1.78 -13.66
N GLY A 282 -15.20 -0.60 -14.19
CA GLY A 282 -14.85 0.67 -13.57
C GLY A 282 -13.53 1.27 -14.08
N GLY A 283 -12.99 0.79 -15.22
CA GLY A 283 -11.85 1.40 -15.89
C GLY A 283 -12.19 2.72 -16.57
N ALA A 284 -13.47 3.12 -16.57
CA ALA A 284 -13.97 4.43 -17.00
C ALA A 284 -15.03 4.92 -16.02
N SER A 285 -15.51 6.16 -16.21
CA SER A 285 -16.61 6.73 -15.42
C SER A 285 -16.33 6.86 -13.92
N ALA A 286 -15.06 7.02 -13.52
CA ALA A 286 -14.75 7.48 -12.19
C ALA A 286 -15.45 8.83 -11.90
N PRO A 287 -15.83 9.11 -10.64
CA PRO A 287 -16.42 10.40 -10.30
C PRO A 287 -15.49 11.55 -10.68
N SER A 288 -16.06 12.61 -11.29
CA SER A 288 -15.31 13.78 -11.79
C SER A 288 -15.00 14.82 -10.71
N ASP A 289 -15.62 14.70 -9.55
CA ASP A 289 -15.41 15.59 -8.40
C ASP A 289 -14.20 15.12 -7.54
N SER A 290 -13.85 15.87 -6.52
CA SER A 290 -12.68 15.63 -5.67
C SER A 290 -13.03 15.51 -4.18
N GLY A 291 -12.01 15.43 -3.31
CA GLY A 291 -12.16 15.31 -1.87
C GLY A 291 -12.35 13.87 -1.40
N TYR A 292 -12.06 12.89 -2.24
CA TYR A 292 -12.01 11.49 -1.84
C TYR A 292 -10.73 11.23 -1.04
N THR A 293 -10.85 10.39 -0.02
CA THR A 293 -9.76 10.02 0.89
C THR A 293 -9.36 8.56 0.73
N LYS A 294 -10.26 7.73 0.19
CA LYS A 294 -10.01 6.30 0.03
C LYS A 294 -10.87 5.68 -1.07
N ILE A 295 -10.27 4.72 -1.80
CA ILE A 295 -10.94 3.90 -2.79
C ILE A 295 -11.02 2.45 -2.28
N TYR A 296 -12.13 1.81 -2.56
CA TYR A 296 -12.42 0.41 -2.29
C TYR A 296 -12.86 -0.27 -3.58
N SER A 297 -12.66 -1.56 -3.69
CA SER A 297 -13.08 -2.34 -4.85
C SER A 297 -13.79 -3.63 -4.48
N ASN A 298 -14.55 -4.14 -5.41
CA ASN A 298 -14.92 -5.54 -5.50
C ASN A 298 -14.46 -6.10 -6.85
N GLY A 299 -14.86 -7.31 -7.22
CA GLY A 299 -14.40 -7.93 -8.46
C GLY A 299 -14.77 -7.17 -9.75
N TYR A 300 -15.72 -6.22 -9.70
CA TYR A 300 -16.37 -5.63 -10.87
C TYR A 300 -16.63 -4.12 -10.77
N ALA A 301 -16.45 -3.53 -9.60
CA ALA A 301 -16.79 -2.14 -9.34
C ALA A 301 -15.85 -1.52 -8.30
N PHE A 302 -15.89 -0.20 -8.19
CA PHE A 302 -15.22 0.59 -7.18
C PHE A 302 -16.23 1.39 -6.36
N ALA A 303 -15.83 1.73 -5.14
CA ALA A 303 -16.51 2.70 -4.30
C ALA A 303 -15.46 3.60 -3.64
N ALA A 304 -15.71 4.89 -3.55
CA ALA A 304 -14.78 5.85 -2.94
C ALA A 304 -15.47 6.63 -1.82
N LEU A 305 -14.70 6.88 -0.75
CA LEU A 305 -15.15 7.55 0.46
C LEU A 305 -14.52 8.94 0.54
N LYS A 306 -15.34 9.97 0.81
CA LYS A 306 -14.90 11.32 1.11
C LYS A 306 -14.62 11.54 2.60
N ALA A 307 -13.93 12.62 2.95
CA ALA A 307 -13.63 12.99 4.33
C ALA A 307 -14.88 13.18 5.20
N ASN A 308 -15.98 13.68 4.61
CA ASN A 308 -17.26 13.83 5.30
C ASN A 308 -18.05 12.51 5.41
N GLY A 309 -17.52 11.42 4.88
CA GLY A 309 -18.15 10.11 4.88
C GLY A 309 -19.19 9.90 3.78
N SER A 310 -19.33 10.77 2.78
CA SER A 310 -20.16 10.47 1.60
C SER A 310 -19.46 9.48 0.66
N ILE A 311 -20.25 8.71 -0.10
CA ILE A 311 -19.76 7.61 -0.95
C ILE A 311 -20.17 7.85 -2.40
N ALA A 312 -19.23 7.64 -3.33
CA ALA A 312 -19.50 7.47 -4.75
C ALA A 312 -19.11 6.06 -5.20
N ALA A 313 -19.82 5.48 -6.15
CA ALA A 313 -19.51 4.17 -6.72
C ALA A 313 -19.59 4.21 -8.25
N TRP A 314 -18.76 3.38 -8.92
CA TRP A 314 -18.74 3.26 -10.37
C TRP A 314 -18.26 1.86 -10.82
N GLY A 315 -18.54 1.52 -12.07
CA GLY A 315 -18.29 0.20 -12.64
C GLY A 315 -19.58 -0.56 -12.91
N SER A 316 -19.57 -1.88 -12.72
CA SER A 316 -20.73 -2.74 -12.99
C SER A 316 -21.91 -2.40 -12.05
N SER A 317 -23.04 -2.00 -12.65
CA SER A 317 -24.25 -1.64 -11.88
C SER A 317 -24.80 -2.79 -11.06
N SER A 318 -24.80 -4.02 -11.61
CA SER A 318 -25.25 -5.22 -10.89
C SER A 318 -24.36 -5.66 -9.73
N HIS A 319 -23.15 -5.09 -9.65
CA HIS A 319 -22.15 -5.40 -8.63
C HIS A 319 -21.81 -4.19 -7.74
N GLY A 320 -22.70 -3.20 -7.69
CA GLY A 320 -22.57 -2.05 -6.81
C GLY A 320 -21.80 -0.86 -7.40
N GLY A 321 -21.57 -0.83 -8.70
CA GLY A 321 -21.09 0.37 -9.40
C GLY A 321 -22.12 1.49 -9.46
N THR A 322 -23.35 1.22 -9.05
CA THR A 322 -24.42 2.18 -8.79
C THR A 322 -25.14 1.83 -7.49
N GLY A 323 -26.01 2.71 -7.00
CA GLY A 323 -26.79 2.46 -5.79
C GLY A 323 -26.01 2.63 -4.48
N ALA A 324 -24.88 3.34 -4.51
CA ALA A 324 -24.21 3.76 -3.29
C ALA A 324 -25.18 4.57 -2.41
N PRO A 325 -25.16 4.40 -1.07
CA PRO A 325 -26.07 5.10 -0.20
C PRO A 325 -25.84 6.62 -0.25
N SER A 326 -26.92 7.38 -0.31
CA SER A 326 -26.89 8.82 -0.16
C SER A 326 -26.59 9.23 1.28
N GLY A 327 -26.10 10.45 1.48
CA GLY A 327 -25.77 11.00 2.79
C GLY A 327 -24.30 10.85 3.16
N ASN A 328 -23.98 11.06 4.42
CA ASN A 328 -22.62 11.14 4.96
C ASN A 328 -22.46 10.32 6.25
N GLY A 329 -21.28 10.46 6.91
CA GLY A 329 -21.00 9.80 8.18
C GLY A 329 -20.57 8.34 8.03
N TYR A 330 -20.31 7.85 6.82
CA TYR A 330 -19.69 6.54 6.63
C TYR A 330 -18.20 6.62 6.91
N THR A 331 -17.68 5.63 7.63
CA THR A 331 -16.27 5.59 8.06
C THR A 331 -15.46 4.56 7.31
N LYS A 332 -16.10 3.52 6.79
CA LYS A 332 -15.42 2.42 6.10
C LYS A 332 -16.36 1.65 5.18
N ILE A 333 -15.82 1.17 4.07
CA ILE A 333 -16.50 0.31 3.11
C ILE A 333 -15.85 -1.07 3.12
N TYR A 334 -16.65 -2.10 2.98
CA TYR A 334 -16.26 -3.51 2.87
C TYR A 334 -16.90 -4.09 1.62
N SER A 335 -16.33 -5.13 1.06
CA SER A 335 -16.86 -5.75 -0.16
C SER A 335 -16.91 -7.26 -0.09
N THR A 336 -17.90 -7.85 -0.75
CA THR A 336 -17.88 -9.22 -1.27
C THR A 336 -17.39 -9.19 -2.71
N TYR A 337 -17.50 -10.32 -3.39
CA TYR A 337 -17.18 -10.41 -4.82
C TYR A 337 -18.00 -9.46 -5.71
N GLY A 338 -19.23 -9.14 -5.33
CA GLY A 338 -20.14 -8.34 -6.15
C GLY A 338 -21.07 -7.40 -5.36
N ALA A 339 -20.78 -7.13 -4.09
CA ALA A 339 -21.55 -6.19 -3.28
C ALA A 339 -20.62 -5.39 -2.36
N PHE A 340 -21.12 -4.27 -1.88
CA PHE A 340 -20.47 -3.43 -0.86
C PHE A 340 -21.33 -3.33 0.40
N ALA A 341 -20.67 -3.09 1.53
CA ALA A 341 -21.32 -2.73 2.79
C ALA A 341 -20.52 -1.59 3.44
N ALA A 342 -21.19 -0.52 3.84
CA ALA A 342 -20.60 0.64 4.49
C ALA A 342 -21.03 0.73 5.95
N LEU A 343 -20.06 1.04 6.82
CA LEU A 343 -20.23 1.21 8.25
C LEU A 343 -20.24 2.71 8.59
N LYS A 344 -21.22 3.15 9.36
CA LYS A 344 -21.31 4.51 9.91
C LYS A 344 -20.64 4.63 11.28
N THR A 345 -20.42 5.86 11.72
CA THR A 345 -19.86 6.19 13.04
C THR A 345 -20.69 5.63 14.21
N ASP A 346 -22.00 5.57 14.08
CA ASP A 346 -22.90 4.99 15.08
C ASP A 346 -22.95 3.45 15.05
N GLY A 347 -22.21 2.85 14.12
CA GLY A 347 -22.18 1.41 13.89
C GLY A 347 -23.38 0.89 13.09
N SER A 348 -24.19 1.73 12.47
CA SER A 348 -25.19 1.27 11.52
C SER A 348 -24.56 0.86 10.19
N ILE A 349 -25.21 -0.02 9.45
CA ILE A 349 -24.70 -0.64 8.22
C ILE A 349 -25.68 -0.41 7.08
N VAL A 350 -25.15 -0.03 5.91
CA VAL A 350 -25.90 -0.05 4.65
C VAL A 350 -25.15 -0.88 3.63
N ALA A 351 -25.83 -1.77 2.92
CA ALA A 351 -25.25 -2.61 1.88
C ALA A 351 -25.94 -2.39 0.53
N TRP A 352 -25.17 -2.52 -0.58
CA TRP A 352 -25.68 -2.32 -1.95
C TRP A 352 -24.91 -3.21 -2.94
N GLY A 353 -25.47 -3.36 -4.13
CA GLY A 353 -24.91 -4.19 -5.21
C GLY A 353 -25.60 -5.54 -5.34
N GLY A 354 -24.84 -6.59 -5.59
CA GLY A 354 -25.35 -7.95 -5.84
C GLY A 354 -25.95 -8.64 -4.62
N ALA A 355 -26.19 -9.94 -4.72
CA ALA A 355 -26.89 -10.76 -3.71
C ALA A 355 -26.30 -10.67 -2.28
N GLY A 356 -25.02 -10.36 -2.13
CA GLY A 356 -24.38 -10.15 -0.83
C GLY A 356 -24.94 -8.96 -0.03
N SER A 357 -25.67 -8.03 -0.66
CA SER A 357 -26.28 -6.90 0.03
C SER A 357 -27.61 -7.21 0.74
N ILE A 358 -28.24 -8.34 0.40
CA ILE A 358 -29.58 -8.69 0.87
C ILE A 358 -29.54 -9.09 2.35
N GLY A 359 -30.44 -8.51 3.14
CA GLY A 359 -30.60 -8.82 4.57
C GLY A 359 -29.60 -8.12 5.49
N ALA A 360 -29.02 -7.00 5.07
CA ALA A 360 -28.18 -6.19 5.94
C ALA A 360 -28.94 -5.79 7.22
N PRO A 361 -28.31 -5.83 8.41
CA PRO A 361 -28.98 -5.56 9.66
C PRO A 361 -29.40 -4.08 9.78
N SER A 362 -30.60 -3.85 10.31
CA SER A 362 -31.16 -2.50 10.54
C SER A 362 -30.69 -1.84 11.84
N GLY A 363 -29.97 -2.56 12.71
CA GLY A 363 -29.49 -2.04 13.99
C GLY A 363 -28.15 -1.30 13.90
N ASN A 364 -27.71 -0.76 15.02
CA ASN A 364 -26.44 -0.05 15.18
C ASN A 364 -25.47 -0.76 16.15
N GLY A 365 -24.35 -0.08 16.49
CA GLY A 365 -23.36 -0.59 17.43
C GLY A 365 -22.44 -1.66 16.87
N TYR A 366 -22.41 -1.85 15.56
CA TYR A 366 -21.39 -2.69 14.91
C TYR A 366 -20.07 -1.94 14.83
N ILE A 367 -18.99 -2.65 15.15
CA ILE A 367 -17.62 -2.08 15.15
C ILE A 367 -16.81 -2.51 13.95
N LYS A 368 -17.18 -3.61 13.30
CA LYS A 368 -16.45 -4.15 12.13
C LYS A 368 -17.31 -5.08 11.29
N ILE A 369 -17.07 -5.05 9.98
CA ILE A 369 -17.68 -5.99 9.02
C ILE A 369 -16.56 -6.88 8.47
N TYR A 370 -16.91 -8.13 8.20
CA TYR A 370 -16.10 -9.13 7.51
C TYR A 370 -16.91 -9.67 6.34
N SER A 371 -16.24 -10.18 5.33
CA SER A 371 -16.90 -10.71 4.14
C SER A 371 -16.30 -12.04 3.70
N ASN A 372 -17.10 -12.86 3.04
CA ASN A 372 -16.66 -13.92 2.15
C ASN A 372 -17.03 -13.57 0.71
N GLY A 373 -16.98 -14.53 -0.23
CA GLY A 373 -17.32 -14.28 -1.62
C GLY A 373 -18.72 -13.71 -1.86
N TYR A 374 -19.68 -14.02 -0.97
CA TYR A 374 -21.11 -13.84 -1.24
C TYR A 374 -21.91 -13.32 -0.05
N ALA A 375 -21.28 -13.17 1.12
CA ALA A 375 -21.95 -12.80 2.35
C ALA A 375 -21.06 -11.90 3.22
N PHE A 376 -21.70 -11.20 4.16
CA PHE A 376 -21.04 -10.39 5.19
C PHE A 376 -21.34 -10.95 6.58
N ALA A 377 -20.47 -10.64 7.51
CA ALA A 377 -20.66 -10.85 8.95
C ALA A 377 -20.17 -9.61 9.71
N ALA A 378 -20.99 -9.06 10.58
CA ALA A 378 -20.68 -7.88 11.37
C ALA A 378 -20.57 -8.23 12.85
N LEU A 379 -19.54 -7.65 13.49
CA LEU A 379 -19.20 -7.86 14.88
C LEU A 379 -19.58 -6.62 15.70
N LYS A 380 -20.25 -6.81 16.84
CA LYS A 380 -20.52 -5.77 17.84
C LYS A 380 -19.43 -5.73 18.92
N ALA A 381 -19.37 -4.65 19.68
CA ALA A 381 -18.42 -4.45 20.76
C ALA A 381 -18.46 -5.55 21.84
N ASN A 382 -19.65 -6.09 22.13
CA ASN A 382 -19.81 -7.22 23.07
C ASN A 382 -19.41 -8.58 22.48
N GLY A 383 -18.95 -8.61 21.22
CA GLY A 383 -18.59 -9.82 20.51
C GLY A 383 -19.75 -10.62 19.93
N SER A 384 -20.98 -10.09 19.90
CA SER A 384 -22.07 -10.75 19.16
C SER A 384 -21.91 -10.54 17.66
N ILE A 385 -22.39 -11.51 16.86
CA ILE A 385 -22.23 -11.54 15.42
C ILE A 385 -23.60 -11.56 14.73
N THR A 386 -23.73 -10.75 13.68
CA THR A 386 -24.86 -10.83 12.73
C THR A 386 -24.30 -11.06 11.33
N ALA A 387 -24.86 -12.00 10.59
CA ALA A 387 -24.41 -12.30 9.23
C ALA A 387 -25.58 -12.24 8.23
N TRP A 388 -25.28 -11.84 6.98
CA TRP A 388 -26.27 -11.70 5.91
C TRP A 388 -25.65 -11.97 4.53
N GLY A 389 -26.49 -12.06 3.50
CA GLY A 389 -26.10 -12.40 2.13
C GLY A 389 -26.35 -13.86 1.80
N TYR A 390 -25.86 -14.33 0.64
CA TYR A 390 -26.27 -15.63 0.06
C TYR A 390 -25.97 -16.87 0.92
N VAL A 391 -24.85 -16.90 1.63
CA VAL A 391 -24.46 -17.99 2.55
C VAL A 391 -24.10 -17.46 3.94
N GLY A 392 -24.69 -16.32 4.31
CA GLY A 392 -24.38 -15.63 5.56
C GLY A 392 -25.16 -16.13 6.77
N THR A 393 -26.22 -16.93 6.58
CA THR A 393 -27.10 -17.41 7.66
C THR A 393 -26.39 -18.42 8.58
N GLY A 394 -26.86 -18.52 9.84
CA GLY A 394 -26.29 -19.46 10.82
C GLY A 394 -25.14 -18.93 11.63
N ALA A 395 -24.96 -17.62 11.72
CA ALA A 395 -23.99 -17.02 12.65
C ALA A 395 -24.21 -17.56 14.07
N PRO A 396 -23.13 -17.82 14.84
CA PRO A 396 -23.25 -18.37 16.17
C PRO A 396 -23.99 -17.41 17.09
N SER A 397 -24.90 -17.92 17.90
CA SER A 397 -25.54 -17.18 18.96
C SER A 397 -24.56 -16.91 20.12
N GLY A 398 -24.81 -15.86 20.87
CA GLY A 398 -23.97 -15.47 22.01
C GLY A 398 -22.96 -14.37 21.68
N SER A 399 -22.00 -14.18 22.58
CA SER A 399 -21.08 -13.04 22.56
C SER A 399 -19.64 -13.49 22.86
N GLY A 400 -18.73 -12.54 22.99
CA GLY A 400 -17.32 -12.80 23.33
C GLY A 400 -16.44 -13.17 22.13
N TYR A 401 -16.95 -13.07 20.91
CA TYR A 401 -16.12 -13.19 19.71
C TYR A 401 -15.30 -11.92 19.50
N THR A 402 -14.03 -12.09 19.18
CA THR A 402 -13.08 -10.99 18.98
C THR A 402 -12.73 -10.75 17.53
N LYS A 403 -12.81 -11.80 16.72
CA LYS A 403 -12.43 -11.74 15.30
C LYS A 403 -13.18 -12.79 14.48
N ILE A 404 -13.50 -12.41 13.24
CA ILE A 404 -14.09 -13.31 12.26
C ILE A 404 -13.11 -13.50 11.12
N TYR A 405 -13.02 -14.71 10.60
CA TYR A 405 -12.27 -15.13 9.44
C TYR A 405 -13.23 -15.76 8.43
N SER A 406 -12.86 -15.78 7.18
CA SER A 406 -13.70 -16.33 6.12
C SER A 406 -12.90 -17.07 5.07
N ASN A 407 -13.56 -17.92 4.33
CA ASN A 407 -13.13 -18.45 3.04
C ASN A 407 -14.17 -18.12 1.97
N GLY A 408 -14.20 -18.82 0.84
CA GLY A 408 -15.13 -18.51 -0.25
C GLY A 408 -16.61 -18.56 0.14
N TYR A 409 -16.99 -19.44 1.08
CA TYR A 409 -18.37 -19.78 1.36
C TYR A 409 -18.70 -20.02 2.84
N ALA A 410 -17.71 -19.88 3.72
CA ALA A 410 -17.89 -20.09 5.15
C ALA A 410 -17.16 -19.02 5.97
N PHE A 411 -17.54 -18.93 7.24
CA PHE A 411 -16.91 -18.09 8.24
C PHE A 411 -16.45 -18.92 9.43
N ALA A 412 -15.43 -18.41 10.12
CA ALA A 412 -14.98 -18.92 11.42
C ALA A 412 -14.70 -17.77 12.36
N ALA A 413 -15.24 -17.78 13.57
CA ALA A 413 -15.05 -16.74 14.56
C ALA A 413 -14.25 -17.26 15.77
N LEU A 414 -13.35 -16.41 16.24
CA LEU A 414 -12.45 -16.68 17.37
C LEU A 414 -12.93 -15.93 18.61
N LYS A 415 -13.04 -16.60 19.75
CA LYS A 415 -13.29 -15.98 21.06
C LYS A 415 -12.00 -15.61 21.80
N VAL A 416 -12.14 -14.86 22.88
CA VAL A 416 -11.04 -14.46 23.77
C VAL A 416 -10.26 -15.67 24.30
N ASP A 417 -10.96 -16.74 24.66
CA ASP A 417 -10.36 -17.98 25.19
C ASP A 417 -9.68 -18.83 24.10
N GLY A 418 -9.76 -18.40 22.84
CA GLY A 418 -9.25 -19.12 21.70
C GLY A 418 -10.16 -20.22 21.17
N SER A 419 -11.39 -20.36 21.66
CA SER A 419 -12.35 -21.30 21.08
C SER A 419 -12.89 -20.76 19.75
N ILE A 420 -13.29 -21.69 18.84
CA ILE A 420 -13.69 -21.38 17.47
C ILE A 420 -15.14 -21.84 17.23
N ALA A 421 -15.94 -20.97 16.60
CA ALA A 421 -17.21 -21.34 16.00
C ALA A 421 -17.17 -21.09 14.49
N ALA A 422 -17.74 -22.00 13.70
CA ALA A 422 -17.81 -21.86 12.25
C ALA A 422 -19.26 -21.96 11.75
N TRP A 423 -19.57 -21.28 10.63
CA TRP A 423 -20.87 -21.30 9.97
C TRP A 423 -20.76 -21.05 8.46
N GLY A 424 -21.82 -21.28 7.74
CA GLY A 424 -21.87 -21.20 6.28
C GLY A 424 -21.85 -22.57 5.64
N SER A 425 -21.25 -22.72 4.46
CA SER A 425 -21.19 -23.99 3.74
C SER A 425 -20.39 -25.05 4.49
N SER A 426 -21.06 -26.20 4.81
CA SER A 426 -20.42 -27.35 5.47
C SER A 426 -19.26 -27.93 4.64
N MET A 427 -19.39 -27.96 3.31
CA MET A 427 -18.35 -28.46 2.42
C MET A 427 -17.05 -27.65 2.46
N THR A 428 -17.11 -26.40 2.94
CA THR A 428 -15.95 -25.50 2.99
C THR A 428 -15.54 -25.11 4.40
N GLY A 429 -16.01 -25.85 5.41
CA GLY A 429 -15.64 -25.65 6.81
C GLY A 429 -16.60 -24.77 7.61
N GLY A 430 -17.84 -24.56 7.14
CA GLY A 430 -18.91 -23.96 7.95
C GLY A 430 -19.36 -24.87 9.11
N THR A 431 -18.86 -26.09 9.15
CA THR A 431 -18.98 -27.04 10.26
C THR A 431 -17.64 -27.72 10.50
N GLY A 432 -17.51 -28.48 11.60
CA GLY A 432 -16.27 -29.22 11.90
C GLY A 432 -15.11 -28.39 12.43
N ALA A 433 -15.37 -27.19 12.92
CA ALA A 433 -14.34 -26.41 13.63
C ALA A 433 -13.76 -27.25 14.79
N PRO A 434 -12.44 -27.16 15.04
CA PRO A 434 -11.80 -27.95 16.07
C PRO A 434 -12.35 -27.57 17.46
N SER A 435 -12.59 -28.57 18.29
CA SER A 435 -12.94 -28.39 19.69
C SER A 435 -11.73 -27.91 20.50
N GLY A 436 -11.98 -27.32 21.65
CA GLY A 436 -10.96 -26.80 22.55
C GLY A 436 -10.70 -25.31 22.34
N ASN A 437 -9.64 -24.82 22.98
CA ASN A 437 -9.28 -23.41 23.08
C ASN A 437 -7.80 -23.18 22.74
N SER A 438 -7.29 -21.99 23.06
CA SER A 438 -5.90 -21.59 22.85
C SER A 438 -5.50 -21.39 21.37
N TYR A 439 -6.48 -21.30 20.48
CA TYR A 439 -6.21 -20.85 19.11
C TYR A 439 -6.00 -19.32 19.10
N THR A 440 -5.01 -18.88 18.37
CA THR A 440 -4.64 -17.45 18.30
C THR A 440 -5.00 -16.83 16.97
N LYS A 441 -5.02 -17.63 15.91
CA LYS A 441 -5.27 -17.14 14.55
C LYS A 441 -5.83 -18.25 13.65
N ILE A 442 -6.71 -17.85 12.72
CA ILE A 442 -7.27 -18.74 11.71
C ILE A 442 -6.82 -18.23 10.33
N TYR A 443 -6.53 -19.16 9.45
CA TYR A 443 -6.18 -18.96 8.05
C TYR A 443 -7.11 -19.77 7.16
N SER A 444 -7.24 -19.41 5.91
CA SER A 444 -8.16 -20.11 4.98
C SER A 444 -7.59 -20.28 3.58
N THR A 445 -8.07 -21.30 2.90
CA THR A 445 -8.10 -21.47 1.45
C THR A 445 -9.50 -21.17 0.95
N ASN A 446 -9.82 -21.41 -0.32
CA ASN A 446 -11.21 -21.27 -0.81
C ASN A 446 -12.20 -22.23 -0.14
N GLY A 447 -11.75 -23.39 0.33
CA GLY A 447 -12.61 -24.43 0.82
C GLY A 447 -12.24 -25.01 2.18
N ALA A 448 -11.25 -24.46 2.87
CA ALA A 448 -10.81 -24.98 4.16
C ALA A 448 -10.28 -23.88 5.07
N PHE A 449 -10.18 -24.19 6.36
CA PHE A 449 -9.55 -23.38 7.38
C PHE A 449 -8.39 -24.14 8.04
N ALA A 450 -7.43 -23.38 8.56
CA ALA A 450 -6.36 -23.86 9.42
C ALA A 450 -6.17 -22.89 10.60
N ALA A 451 -6.22 -23.37 11.82
CA ALA A 451 -6.06 -22.58 13.02
C ALA A 451 -4.72 -22.88 13.72
N LEU A 452 -4.04 -21.83 14.13
CA LEU A 452 -2.75 -21.88 14.82
C LEU A 452 -2.98 -21.68 16.32
N LYS A 453 -2.40 -22.56 17.15
CA LYS A 453 -2.40 -22.44 18.62
C LYS A 453 -1.20 -21.64 19.13
N VAL A 454 -1.24 -21.27 20.40
CA VAL A 454 -0.14 -20.58 21.11
C VAL A 454 1.17 -21.36 21.03
N ASP A 455 1.11 -22.70 21.15
CA ASP A 455 2.28 -23.60 21.06
C ASP A 455 2.80 -23.79 19.63
N GLY A 456 2.14 -23.20 18.64
CA GLY A 456 2.45 -23.35 17.23
C GLY A 456 1.92 -24.61 16.59
N SER A 457 1.11 -25.42 17.27
CA SER A 457 0.41 -26.56 16.65
C SER A 457 -0.75 -26.08 15.78
N ILE A 458 -1.15 -26.90 14.79
CA ILE A 458 -2.13 -26.54 13.76
C ILE A 458 -3.27 -27.54 13.76
N ALA A 459 -4.51 -27.05 13.71
CA ALA A 459 -5.69 -27.83 13.38
C ALA A 459 -6.30 -27.31 12.07
N ALA A 460 -6.67 -28.21 11.16
CA ALA A 460 -7.31 -27.88 9.88
C ALA A 460 -8.67 -28.57 9.77
N TRP A 461 -9.62 -27.90 9.08
CA TRP A 461 -10.97 -28.45 8.83
C TRP A 461 -11.55 -27.87 7.53
N GLY A 462 -12.58 -28.54 7.02
CA GLY A 462 -13.25 -28.19 5.76
C GLY A 462 -12.92 -29.18 4.66
N ASN A 463 -12.88 -28.73 3.42
CA ASN A 463 -12.64 -29.58 2.25
C ASN A 463 -11.21 -30.16 2.24
N SER A 464 -11.09 -31.48 2.17
CA SER A 464 -9.80 -32.18 2.18
C SER A 464 -8.90 -31.80 0.99
N GLY A 465 -9.48 -31.68 -0.22
CA GLY A 465 -8.77 -31.24 -1.43
C GLY A 465 -8.26 -29.80 -1.38
N HIS A 466 -8.70 -29.02 -0.39
CA HIS A 466 -8.28 -27.64 -0.15
C HIS A 466 -7.51 -27.48 1.17
N GLY A 467 -7.04 -28.58 1.77
CA GLY A 467 -6.25 -28.56 2.99
C GLY A 467 -7.04 -28.63 4.30
N GLY A 468 -8.32 -29.05 4.25
CA GLY A 468 -9.12 -29.29 5.45
C GLY A 468 -8.64 -30.50 6.27
N THR A 469 -7.72 -31.28 5.74
CA THR A 469 -7.03 -32.39 6.39
C THR A 469 -5.54 -32.36 6.02
N GLY A 470 -4.71 -33.14 6.73
CA GLY A 470 -3.30 -33.29 6.41
C GLY A 470 -2.39 -32.16 6.92
N ALA A 471 -2.85 -31.34 7.85
CA ALA A 471 -1.98 -30.37 8.53
C ALA A 471 -0.79 -31.08 9.16
N PRO A 472 0.43 -30.50 9.08
CA PRO A 472 1.62 -31.14 9.61
C PRO A 472 1.51 -31.30 11.14
N SER A 473 1.91 -32.46 11.65
CA SER A 473 2.02 -32.73 13.07
C SER A 473 3.18 -31.92 13.70
N GLY A 474 3.12 -31.73 15.01
CA GLY A 474 4.13 -30.99 15.77
C GLY A 474 3.71 -29.55 16.07
N ASN A 475 4.67 -28.79 16.56
CA ASN A 475 4.49 -27.42 17.03
C ASN A 475 5.57 -26.48 16.49
N SER A 476 5.67 -25.26 17.03
CA SER A 476 6.67 -24.25 16.65
C SER A 476 6.47 -23.68 15.23
N TYR A 477 5.28 -23.83 14.65
CA TYR A 477 4.92 -23.09 13.45
C TYR A 477 4.56 -21.65 13.82
N THR A 478 5.09 -20.70 13.05
CA THR A 478 4.93 -19.26 13.37
C THR A 478 3.90 -18.58 12.50
N LYS A 479 3.72 -19.05 11.27
CA LYS A 479 2.81 -18.43 10.31
C LYS A 479 2.36 -19.43 9.25
N ILE A 480 1.07 -19.36 8.89
CA ILE A 480 0.46 -20.12 7.81
C ILE A 480 0.24 -19.20 6.61
N TYR A 481 0.47 -19.70 5.42
CA TYR A 481 0.22 -19.05 4.13
C TYR A 481 -0.70 -19.96 3.31
N SER A 482 -1.44 -19.42 2.36
CA SER A 482 -2.37 -20.20 1.57
C SER A 482 -2.40 -19.80 0.09
N THR A 483 -2.76 -20.74 -0.75
CA THR A 483 -3.27 -20.57 -2.11
C THR A 483 -4.78 -20.82 -2.09
N ASN A 484 -5.42 -20.93 -3.25
CA ASN A 484 -6.86 -21.27 -3.32
C ASN A 484 -7.16 -22.66 -2.76
N GLY A 485 -6.22 -23.59 -2.75
CA GLY A 485 -6.46 -24.98 -2.37
C GLY A 485 -5.35 -25.65 -1.56
N ALA A 486 -4.38 -24.90 -1.05
CA ALA A 486 -3.31 -25.46 -0.24
C ALA A 486 -2.81 -24.46 0.81
N PHE A 487 -2.21 -24.98 1.87
CA PHE A 487 -1.52 -24.22 2.90
C PHE A 487 -0.01 -24.49 2.85
N ALA A 488 0.75 -23.53 3.29
CA ALA A 488 2.17 -23.65 3.58
C ALA A 488 2.48 -22.98 4.93
N VAL A 489 3.40 -23.55 5.69
CA VAL A 489 3.81 -23.00 7.01
C VAL A 489 5.32 -22.83 7.06
N LEU A 490 5.72 -21.79 7.76
CA LEU A 490 7.11 -21.45 8.03
C LEU A 490 7.42 -21.70 9.51
N LYS A 491 8.51 -22.42 9.79
CA LYS A 491 9.07 -22.58 11.13
C LYS A 491 10.10 -21.48 11.43
N ALA A 492 10.46 -21.34 12.70
CA ALA A 492 11.44 -20.36 13.14
C ALA A 492 12.85 -20.58 12.52
N ASP A 493 13.22 -21.85 12.19
CA ASP A 493 14.47 -22.19 11.51
C ASP A 493 14.43 -21.92 9.99
N GLY A 494 13.30 -21.42 9.49
CA GLY A 494 13.07 -21.15 8.08
C GLY A 494 12.79 -22.39 7.24
N SER A 495 12.48 -23.56 7.84
CA SER A 495 11.97 -24.70 7.10
C SER A 495 10.49 -24.55 6.76
N ILE A 496 10.06 -25.18 5.68
CA ILE A 496 8.68 -25.07 5.14
C ILE A 496 8.04 -26.44 5.09
N ALA A 497 6.77 -26.54 5.49
CA ALA A 497 5.89 -27.66 5.22
C ALA A 497 4.64 -27.17 4.47
N ALA A 498 4.08 -28.01 3.59
CA ALA A 498 2.85 -27.68 2.85
C ALA A 498 1.89 -28.87 2.85
N TRP A 499 0.58 -28.58 2.75
CA TRP A 499 -0.48 -29.58 2.65
C TRP A 499 -1.68 -29.06 1.88
N GLY A 500 -2.56 -29.95 1.46
CA GLY A 500 -3.76 -29.64 0.66
C GLY A 500 -3.62 -30.13 -0.78
N GLY A 501 -4.30 -29.49 -1.71
CA GLY A 501 -4.32 -29.87 -3.12
C GLY A 501 -2.95 -29.75 -3.79
N SER A 502 -2.48 -30.83 -4.42
CA SER A 502 -1.17 -30.86 -5.09
C SER A 502 -1.05 -29.84 -6.22
N GLY A 503 -2.11 -29.65 -7.01
CA GLY A 503 -2.18 -28.61 -8.06
C GLY A 503 -2.19 -27.17 -7.55
N TYR A 504 -2.23 -26.96 -6.24
CA TYR A 504 -2.20 -25.68 -5.56
C TYR A 504 -0.96 -25.51 -4.68
N GLY A 505 -0.02 -26.44 -4.71
CA GLY A 505 1.21 -26.40 -3.91
C GLY A 505 1.11 -27.07 -2.54
N GLY A 506 0.11 -27.96 -2.34
CA GLY A 506 0.01 -28.78 -1.13
C GLY A 506 1.11 -29.82 -1.01
N THR A 507 1.87 -30.02 -2.07
CA THR A 507 3.08 -30.87 -2.14
C THR A 507 4.22 -30.11 -2.81
N GLY A 508 5.45 -30.64 -2.71
CA GLY A 508 6.62 -30.05 -3.39
C GLY A 508 7.23 -28.84 -2.69
N ALA A 509 6.88 -28.59 -1.43
CA ALA A 509 7.58 -27.57 -0.65
C ALA A 509 9.07 -27.85 -0.56
N PRO A 510 9.94 -26.81 -0.59
CA PRO A 510 11.39 -27.00 -0.55
C PRO A 510 11.83 -27.60 0.80
N SER A 511 12.74 -28.59 0.75
CA SER A 511 13.29 -29.27 1.94
C SER A 511 14.36 -28.48 2.70
N GLY A 512 14.81 -27.34 2.14
CA GLY A 512 15.84 -26.49 2.74
C GLY A 512 15.34 -25.64 3.92
N ARG A 513 16.30 -24.92 4.53
CA ARG A 513 16.06 -23.99 5.65
C ARG A 513 16.46 -22.55 5.26
N GLY A 514 16.23 -21.61 6.16
CA GLY A 514 16.64 -20.22 6.01
C GLY A 514 15.70 -19.37 5.16
N TYR A 515 14.50 -19.86 4.89
CA TYR A 515 13.45 -19.03 4.30
C TYR A 515 12.93 -18.04 5.34
N THR A 516 12.78 -16.80 4.91
CA THR A 516 12.30 -15.70 5.78
C THR A 516 10.84 -15.36 5.53
N LYS A 517 10.34 -15.67 4.34
CA LYS A 517 8.98 -15.31 3.94
C LYS A 517 8.45 -16.23 2.83
N ILE A 518 7.15 -16.49 2.86
CA ILE A 518 6.42 -17.17 1.79
C ILE A 518 5.43 -16.18 1.18
N TYR A 519 5.29 -16.24 -0.13
CA TYR A 519 4.30 -15.53 -0.93
C TYR A 519 3.48 -16.56 -1.70
N SER A 520 2.27 -16.21 -2.08
CA SER A 520 1.40 -17.08 -2.87
C SER A 520 0.63 -16.31 -3.93
N ASN A 521 0.23 -17.02 -4.95
CA ASN A 521 -0.87 -16.65 -5.82
C ASN A 521 -2.02 -17.67 -5.66
N GLY A 522 -2.96 -17.74 -6.59
CA GLY A 522 -4.07 -18.68 -6.48
C GLY A 522 -3.66 -20.16 -6.54
N TYR A 523 -2.47 -20.51 -7.05
CA TYR A 523 -2.12 -21.88 -7.44
C TYR A 523 -0.70 -22.30 -7.09
N ALA A 524 0.14 -21.37 -6.68
CA ALA A 524 1.56 -21.61 -6.41
C ALA A 524 2.07 -20.77 -5.26
N PHE A 525 3.18 -21.18 -4.67
CA PHE A 525 3.94 -20.47 -3.64
C PHE A 525 5.30 -20.04 -4.16
N ALA A 526 5.83 -18.97 -3.59
CA ALA A 526 7.19 -18.51 -3.74
C ALA A 526 7.79 -18.19 -2.37
N ALA A 527 8.92 -18.77 -2.03
CA ALA A 527 9.61 -18.54 -0.76
C ALA A 527 10.90 -17.76 -0.98
N LEU A 528 11.12 -16.75 -0.15
CA LEU A 528 12.25 -15.82 -0.20
C LEU A 528 13.21 -16.12 0.95
N LYS A 529 14.51 -16.19 0.66
CA LYS A 529 15.58 -16.24 1.66
C LYS A 529 16.15 -14.86 1.98
N ALA A 530 16.94 -14.76 3.04
CA ALA A 530 17.58 -13.51 3.45
C ALA A 530 18.54 -12.92 2.40
N ASP A 531 19.18 -13.77 1.58
CA ASP A 531 20.05 -13.35 0.47
C ASP A 531 19.28 -12.91 -0.78
N GLY A 532 17.95 -12.93 -0.72
CA GLY A 532 17.07 -12.59 -1.83
C GLY A 532 16.93 -13.68 -2.88
N SER A 533 17.37 -14.91 -2.63
CA SER A 533 17.09 -16.04 -3.51
C SER A 533 15.63 -16.51 -3.35
N ILE A 534 15.04 -16.99 -4.46
CA ILE A 534 13.64 -17.40 -4.54
C ILE A 534 13.55 -18.88 -4.90
N THR A 535 12.65 -19.60 -4.22
CA THR A 535 12.26 -20.97 -4.58
C THR A 535 10.75 -21.04 -4.72
N THR A 536 10.24 -21.71 -5.76
CA THR A 536 8.80 -21.82 -6.02
C THR A 536 8.35 -23.27 -6.08
N TRP A 537 7.08 -23.50 -5.79
CA TRP A 537 6.42 -24.82 -5.92
C TRP A 537 4.91 -24.65 -6.14
N GLY A 538 4.25 -25.68 -6.60
CA GLY A 538 2.83 -25.70 -6.93
C GLY A 538 2.60 -25.81 -8.42
N ASN A 539 1.54 -25.20 -8.93
CA ASN A 539 1.17 -25.27 -10.34
C ASN A 539 2.23 -24.61 -11.24
N SER A 540 2.80 -25.39 -12.15
CA SER A 540 3.88 -24.93 -13.05
C SER A 540 3.43 -23.78 -13.97
N GLY A 541 2.21 -23.86 -14.52
CA GLY A 541 1.66 -22.79 -15.37
C GLY A 541 1.36 -21.50 -14.62
N SER A 542 1.28 -21.55 -13.29
CA SER A 542 0.99 -20.38 -12.45
C SER A 542 2.21 -19.93 -11.63
N GLY A 543 3.41 -20.26 -12.06
CA GLY A 543 4.66 -19.82 -11.42
C GLY A 543 5.18 -20.75 -10.32
N GLY A 544 4.69 -21.99 -10.22
CA GLY A 544 5.27 -23.02 -9.35
C GLY A 544 6.63 -23.51 -9.83
N THR A 545 7.06 -23.10 -11.02
CA THR A 545 8.37 -23.30 -11.63
C THR A 545 8.85 -22.01 -12.30
N ASN A 546 10.07 -22.02 -12.83
CA ASN A 546 10.68 -20.92 -13.60
C ASN A 546 10.85 -19.60 -12.81
N ALA A 547 10.95 -19.67 -11.48
CA ALA A 547 11.40 -18.53 -10.70
C ALA A 547 12.84 -18.14 -11.08
N PRO A 548 13.23 -16.87 -10.87
CA PRO A 548 14.64 -16.49 -10.98
C PRO A 548 15.48 -17.38 -10.07
N SER A 549 16.47 -18.07 -10.67
CA SER A 549 17.16 -19.18 -9.99
C SER A 549 18.50 -18.76 -9.38
N ALA A 550 18.71 -19.11 -8.09
CA ALA A 550 20.04 -19.14 -7.50
C ALA A 550 20.95 -20.16 -8.22
N PRO A 551 22.30 -19.97 -8.23
CA PRO A 551 23.05 -19.00 -7.44
C PRO A 551 23.24 -17.63 -8.09
N THR A 552 22.91 -17.44 -9.35
CA THR A 552 23.27 -16.26 -10.13
C THR A 552 22.25 -15.11 -10.03
N ASP A 553 20.97 -15.42 -9.80
CA ASP A 553 19.90 -14.40 -9.73
C ASP A 553 19.27 -14.34 -8.34
N LYS A 554 19.82 -13.46 -7.50
CA LYS A 554 19.40 -13.19 -6.12
C LYS A 554 19.38 -11.68 -5.82
N GLY A 555 19.13 -11.31 -4.57
CA GLY A 555 19.01 -9.90 -4.16
C GLY A 555 17.60 -9.33 -4.30
N TYR A 556 16.61 -10.21 -4.45
CA TYR A 556 15.20 -9.79 -4.41
C TYR A 556 14.79 -9.41 -2.99
N ILE A 557 14.07 -8.29 -2.88
CA ILE A 557 13.62 -7.75 -1.59
C ILE A 557 12.13 -8.02 -1.33
N LYS A 558 11.34 -8.20 -2.40
CA LYS A 558 9.90 -8.40 -2.30
C LYS A 558 9.34 -9.13 -3.52
N ILE A 559 8.30 -9.94 -3.30
CA ILE A 559 7.54 -10.63 -4.35
C ILE A 559 6.09 -10.12 -4.31
N TYR A 560 5.50 -9.98 -5.48
CA TYR A 560 4.10 -9.59 -5.72
C TYR A 560 3.44 -10.67 -6.58
N SER A 561 2.12 -10.77 -6.54
CA SER A 561 1.40 -11.79 -7.30
C SER A 561 0.11 -11.25 -7.91
N THR A 562 -0.23 -11.77 -9.09
CA THR A 562 -1.58 -11.78 -9.67
C THR A 562 -2.28 -13.09 -9.27
N GLY A 563 -3.42 -13.40 -9.86
CA GLY A 563 -4.06 -14.69 -9.66
C GLY A 563 -3.23 -15.91 -10.10
N ARG A 564 -2.27 -15.73 -11.05
CA ARG A 564 -1.52 -16.83 -11.69
C ARG A 564 -0.06 -16.54 -12.02
N ALA A 565 0.46 -15.40 -11.63
CA ALA A 565 1.85 -15.02 -11.88
C ALA A 565 2.48 -14.34 -10.68
N PHE A 566 3.80 -14.25 -10.67
CA PHE A 566 4.59 -13.52 -9.69
C PHE A 566 5.43 -12.43 -10.38
N ALA A 567 5.75 -11.41 -9.62
CA ALA A 567 6.75 -10.41 -9.96
C ALA A 567 7.63 -10.12 -8.75
N ALA A 568 8.93 -10.15 -8.90
CA ALA A 568 9.91 -9.90 -7.83
C ALA A 568 10.70 -8.62 -8.11
N LEU A 569 10.86 -7.81 -7.07
CA LEU A 569 11.53 -6.51 -7.09
C LEU A 569 12.86 -6.61 -6.36
N LYS A 570 13.95 -6.10 -6.96
CA LYS A 570 15.26 -5.90 -6.34
C LYS A 570 15.42 -4.50 -5.76
N ALA A 571 16.43 -4.30 -4.92
CA ALA A 571 16.73 -3.00 -4.31
C ALA A 571 17.10 -1.91 -5.33
N ASP A 572 17.67 -2.30 -6.50
CA ASP A 572 17.96 -1.36 -7.60
C ASP A 572 16.74 -1.00 -8.46
N GLY A 573 15.57 -1.54 -8.10
CA GLY A 573 14.33 -1.35 -8.81
C GLY A 573 14.19 -2.19 -10.08
N SER A 574 15.05 -3.18 -10.32
CA SER A 574 14.83 -4.15 -11.42
C SER A 574 13.73 -5.15 -11.05
N ILE A 575 12.99 -5.59 -12.06
CA ILE A 575 11.84 -6.48 -11.91
C ILE A 575 12.02 -7.73 -12.76
N THR A 576 11.72 -8.89 -12.17
CA THR A 576 11.58 -10.16 -12.90
C THR A 576 10.19 -10.72 -12.65
N SER A 577 9.51 -11.21 -13.67
CA SER A 577 8.19 -11.84 -13.55
C SER A 577 8.17 -13.22 -14.19
N TRP A 578 7.35 -14.11 -13.62
CA TRP A 578 7.17 -15.48 -14.08
C TRP A 578 5.75 -16.00 -13.77
N GLY A 579 5.37 -17.11 -14.38
CA GLY A 579 4.04 -17.69 -14.28
C GLY A 579 3.18 -17.35 -15.50
N ASP A 580 1.86 -17.46 -15.36
CA ASP A 580 0.92 -17.18 -16.45
C ASP A 580 0.67 -15.67 -16.57
N LEU A 581 1.45 -15.03 -17.40
CA LEU A 581 1.27 -13.64 -17.81
C LEU A 581 0.33 -13.53 -19.04
N LYS A 582 -0.05 -14.67 -19.65
CA LYS A 582 -0.93 -14.77 -20.81
C LYS A 582 -2.32 -15.12 -20.32
N ASN A 583 -3.29 -14.32 -20.38
CA ASN A 583 -4.64 -14.73 -20.01
C ASN A 583 -5.22 -15.75 -21.04
N LEU A 584 -5.78 -16.86 -20.55
CA LEU A 584 -6.41 -17.94 -21.34
C LEU A 584 -7.63 -17.53 -22.18
N ARG A 585 -7.99 -16.24 -22.25
CA ARG A 585 -9.16 -15.72 -22.97
C ARG A 585 -8.89 -14.50 -23.86
N SER A 586 -7.65 -14.13 -24.14
CA SER A 586 -7.38 -13.03 -25.05
C SER A 586 -7.33 -13.53 -26.51
N ASN A 587 -8.06 -12.87 -27.37
CA ASN A 587 -8.12 -13.09 -28.83
C ASN A 587 -6.76 -12.83 -29.51
N GLY A 588 -5.73 -13.66 -29.23
CA GLY A 588 -4.47 -13.61 -29.96
C GLY A 588 -3.47 -12.51 -29.59
N ASN A 589 -3.74 -11.68 -28.60
CA ASN A 589 -2.81 -10.62 -28.17
C ASN A 589 -1.62 -11.19 -27.39
N LYS A 590 -0.39 -10.74 -27.75
CA LYS A 590 0.85 -11.13 -27.04
C LYS A 590 0.86 -10.57 -25.62
N PRO A 591 1.40 -11.33 -24.63
CA PRO A 591 1.58 -10.80 -23.29
C PRO A 591 2.62 -9.67 -23.31
N ILE A 592 2.37 -8.63 -22.53
CA ILE A 592 3.35 -7.58 -22.27
C ILE A 592 4.30 -8.10 -21.20
N ASN A 593 5.59 -8.06 -21.48
CA ASN A 593 6.63 -8.51 -20.54
C ASN A 593 6.87 -7.46 -19.45
N ALA A 594 7.44 -7.91 -18.32
CA ALA A 594 7.94 -7.01 -17.30
C ALA A 594 8.94 -6.00 -17.90
N PRO A 595 8.98 -4.78 -17.38
CA PRO A 595 9.93 -3.77 -17.81
C PRO A 595 11.38 -4.25 -17.56
N THR A 596 12.27 -3.96 -18.51
CA THR A 596 13.71 -4.33 -18.44
C THR A 596 14.58 -3.22 -17.84
N ASP A 597 14.04 -2.02 -17.71
CA ASP A 597 14.68 -0.89 -17.08
C ASP A 597 14.56 -0.96 -15.54
N LYS A 598 15.32 -0.13 -14.83
CA LYS A 598 15.44 -0.13 -13.36
C LYS A 598 14.78 1.10 -12.73
N GLY A 599 14.85 1.18 -11.40
CA GLY A 599 14.38 2.33 -10.63
C GLY A 599 12.91 2.26 -10.21
N TYR A 600 12.29 1.09 -10.33
CA TYR A 600 10.95 0.89 -9.77
C TYR A 600 11.01 0.77 -8.26
N ILE A 601 10.07 1.44 -7.59
CA ILE A 601 10.00 1.49 -6.12
C ILE A 601 8.89 0.62 -5.55
N LYS A 602 7.85 0.34 -6.35
CA LYS A 602 6.69 -0.45 -5.92
C LYS A 602 5.99 -1.11 -7.11
N ILE A 603 5.41 -2.28 -6.86
CA ILE A 603 4.56 -2.98 -7.82
C ILE A 603 3.16 -3.09 -7.21
N TYR A 604 2.15 -2.90 -8.02
CA TYR A 604 0.75 -3.17 -7.73
C TYR A 604 0.26 -4.28 -8.65
N SER A 605 -0.78 -4.98 -8.26
CA SER A 605 -1.36 -6.03 -9.07
C SER A 605 -2.88 -6.08 -8.95
N ASN A 606 -3.52 -6.49 -10.02
CA ASN A 606 -4.88 -7.01 -10.00
C ASN A 606 -4.88 -8.52 -10.29
N ALA A 607 -6.03 -9.11 -10.63
CA ALA A 607 -6.09 -10.54 -10.90
C ALA A 607 -5.26 -11.00 -12.10
N LEU A 608 -4.95 -10.11 -13.05
CA LEU A 608 -4.47 -10.44 -14.39
C LEU A 608 -3.22 -9.68 -14.82
N ALA A 609 -2.87 -8.56 -14.17
CA ALA A 609 -1.81 -7.66 -14.58
C ALA A 609 -1.08 -7.06 -13.38
N PHE A 610 0.13 -6.60 -13.63
CA PHE A 610 0.94 -5.81 -12.71
C PHE A 610 1.07 -4.37 -13.20
N SER A 611 1.26 -3.45 -12.29
CA SER A 611 1.60 -2.06 -12.57
C SER A 611 2.72 -1.62 -11.64
N ALA A 612 3.87 -1.21 -12.15
CA ALA A 612 5.00 -0.74 -11.36
C ALA A 612 5.21 0.76 -11.51
N VAL A 613 5.62 1.38 -10.42
CA VAL A 613 5.77 2.83 -10.29
C VAL A 613 7.22 3.14 -9.95
N LYS A 614 7.80 4.13 -10.63
CA LYS A 614 9.10 4.73 -10.30
C LYS A 614 8.95 5.92 -9.37
N SER A 615 10.06 6.38 -8.79
CA SER A 615 10.10 7.55 -7.92
C SER A 615 9.69 8.86 -8.63
N ASP A 616 9.81 8.91 -9.96
CA ASP A 616 9.37 10.05 -10.77
C ASP A 616 7.87 10.02 -11.11
N GLY A 617 7.14 9.02 -10.60
CA GLY A 617 5.72 8.82 -10.87
C GLY A 617 5.42 8.11 -12.19
N SER A 618 6.42 7.77 -12.99
CA SER A 618 6.21 7.00 -14.21
C SER A 618 5.73 5.59 -13.89
N ILE A 619 4.78 5.11 -14.70
CA ILE A 619 4.10 3.82 -14.50
C ILE A 619 4.35 2.93 -15.71
N ARG A 620 4.59 1.64 -15.44
CA ARG A 620 4.59 0.57 -16.44
C ARG A 620 3.65 -0.54 -16.02
N THR A 621 2.76 -0.93 -16.92
CA THR A 621 1.82 -2.04 -16.73
C THR A 621 2.19 -3.18 -17.65
N TRP A 622 2.14 -4.42 -17.14
CA TRP A 622 2.41 -5.63 -17.93
C TRP A 622 1.54 -6.79 -17.46
N GLY A 623 1.46 -7.83 -18.28
CA GLY A 623 0.59 -8.98 -18.09
C GLY A 623 -0.42 -9.08 -19.22
N ASN A 624 -1.71 -9.07 -18.93
CA ASN A 624 -2.74 -9.10 -19.97
C ASN A 624 -2.75 -7.79 -20.78
N SER A 625 -2.69 -7.91 -22.11
CA SER A 625 -2.65 -6.79 -23.06
C SER A 625 -3.91 -5.88 -23.09
N GLU A 626 -5.05 -6.31 -22.52
CA GLU A 626 -6.22 -5.44 -22.33
C GLU A 626 -5.91 -4.17 -21.51
N PHE A 627 -4.75 -4.14 -20.82
CA PHE A 627 -4.31 -3.01 -19.99
C PHE A 627 -3.29 -2.08 -20.66
N GLU A 628 -2.84 -2.37 -21.90
CA GLU A 628 -1.81 -1.59 -22.60
C GLU A 628 -2.30 -0.22 -23.09
N ALA A 629 -3.56 -0.10 -23.44
CA ALA A 629 -4.10 1.04 -24.20
C ALA A 629 -4.28 2.35 -23.39
N LEU A 630 -3.94 2.40 -22.10
CA LEU A 630 -4.34 3.50 -21.21
C LEU A 630 -3.19 4.19 -20.44
N VAL A 631 -1.92 3.87 -20.74
CA VAL A 631 -0.77 4.46 -20.03
C VAL A 631 -0.06 5.57 -20.82
N HIS A 632 -0.61 5.97 -21.97
CA HIS A 632 -0.09 7.10 -22.77
C HIS A 632 -1.00 8.32 -22.63
N HIS A 633 -0.95 8.98 -21.47
CA HIS A 633 -1.36 10.40 -21.38
C HIS A 633 -0.66 11.06 -20.18
#